data_da3908f47d3d3a1f61d09f13d31e9fcd
#
_entry.id   da3908f47d3d3a1f61d09f13d31e9fcd
#
_cell.length_a   1.000
_cell.length_b   1.000
_cell.length_c   1.000
_cell.angle_alpha   90.00
_cell.angle_beta   90.00
_cell.angle_gamma   90.00
#
_symmetry.space_group_name_H-M   'P 1'
#
loop_
_entity.id
_entity.type
_entity.pdbx_description
1 polymer ?
#
loop_
_entity_poly.entity_id
_entity_poly.type
_entity_poly.pdbx_seq_one_letter_code
_entity_poly.pdbx_strand_id
1 'polypeptide(L)'
;MKVENQIENYIVKLTKTLKDLNVKDIEQCSSVLLDAYENKKNIFICGNGGSASTASHFACDINKGVSYGLDKRFKIIPLTDNLATISAYSNDVNYDFIFLEQIKNFYNPGDVLIGISGSGNSMNVLKAIEFVNENEGVTIGWTGFKGGKLKEVSQFSINANIDDMQISEDIHMTLVHLMMKVLRKKLTGSEDYI
;
A
#
# COMPACT_ATOMS: atom_id res chain seq x y z
N MET A 1 10.45 29.36 -16.96
CA MET A 1 10.94 28.06 -17.48
C MET A 1 9.98 27.59 -18.55
N LYS A 2 10.47 27.07 -19.69
CA LYS A 2 9.58 26.56 -20.76
C LYS A 2 8.84 25.32 -20.24
N VAL A 3 7.59 25.12 -20.66
CA VAL A 3 6.76 23.96 -20.26
C VAL A 3 7.46 22.64 -20.60
N GLU A 4 8.09 22.56 -21.76
CA GLU A 4 8.91 21.44 -22.21
C GLU A 4 9.95 21.01 -21.16
N ASN A 5 10.74 21.96 -20.64
CA ASN A 5 11.74 21.66 -19.60
C ASN A 5 11.12 21.17 -18.29
N GLN A 6 9.89 21.59 -17.96
CA GLN A 6 9.18 21.08 -16.78
C GLN A 6 8.79 19.63 -16.96
N ILE A 7 8.28 19.28 -18.14
CA ILE A 7 7.90 17.89 -18.49
C ILE A 7 9.14 16.99 -18.45
N GLU A 8 10.21 17.39 -19.13
CA GLU A 8 11.47 16.63 -19.15
C GLU A 8 12.04 16.42 -17.73
N ASN A 9 12.07 17.46 -16.91
CA ASN A 9 12.55 17.38 -15.53
C ASN A 9 11.71 16.40 -14.68
N TYR A 10 10.39 16.37 -14.86
CA TYR A 10 9.52 15.43 -14.18
C TYR A 10 9.87 13.99 -14.56
N ILE A 11 9.96 13.70 -15.86
CA ILE A 11 10.31 12.38 -16.40
C ILE A 11 11.67 11.91 -15.88
N VAL A 12 12.67 12.81 -15.90
CA VAL A 12 14.02 12.51 -15.41
C VAL A 12 14.01 12.16 -13.93
N LYS A 13 13.31 12.94 -13.09
CA LYS A 13 13.18 12.69 -11.65
C LYS A 13 12.47 11.35 -11.39
N LEU A 14 11.34 11.11 -12.05
CA LEU A 14 10.58 9.85 -11.91
C LEU A 14 11.44 8.64 -12.28
N THR A 15 12.10 8.70 -13.45
CA THR A 15 12.96 7.62 -13.94
C THR A 15 14.12 7.34 -12.97
N LYS A 16 14.73 8.40 -12.44
CA LYS A 16 15.80 8.26 -11.43
C LYS A 16 15.27 7.59 -10.17
N THR A 17 14.16 8.09 -9.62
CA THR A 17 13.58 7.54 -8.38
C THR A 17 13.21 6.07 -8.53
N LEU A 18 12.66 5.66 -9.70
CA LEU A 18 12.39 4.25 -10.00
C LEU A 18 13.66 3.38 -9.98
N LYS A 19 14.77 3.88 -10.52
CA LYS A 19 16.06 3.15 -10.52
C LYS A 19 16.69 3.06 -9.14
N ASP A 20 16.43 4.02 -8.28
CA ASP A 20 16.98 4.12 -6.92
C ASP A 20 16.17 3.30 -5.90
N LEU A 21 15.04 2.69 -6.30
CA LEU A 21 14.24 1.83 -5.42
C LEU A 21 15.06 0.62 -4.94
N ASN A 22 14.94 0.30 -3.66
CA ASN A 22 15.57 -0.89 -3.09
C ASN A 22 14.77 -2.15 -3.46
N VAL A 23 15.28 -2.93 -4.39
CA VAL A 23 14.64 -4.16 -4.86
C VAL A 23 14.42 -5.17 -3.73
N LYS A 24 15.31 -5.22 -2.73
CA LYS A 24 15.17 -6.14 -1.58
C LYS A 24 13.97 -5.80 -0.71
N ASP A 25 13.68 -4.51 -0.50
CA ASP A 25 12.49 -4.09 0.25
C ASP A 25 11.21 -4.52 -0.47
N ILE A 26 11.19 -4.40 -1.81
CA ILE A 26 10.06 -4.85 -2.64
C ILE A 26 9.90 -6.38 -2.57
N GLU A 27 11.00 -7.12 -2.65
CA GLU A 27 11.02 -8.58 -2.52
C GLU A 27 10.48 -9.03 -1.15
N GLN A 28 10.93 -8.40 -0.06
CA GLN A 28 10.45 -8.69 1.30
C GLN A 28 8.95 -8.43 1.44
N CYS A 29 8.47 -7.27 0.97
CA CYS A 29 7.05 -6.97 0.99
C CYS A 29 6.23 -7.96 0.16
N SER A 30 6.73 -8.37 -1.02
CA SER A 30 6.07 -9.38 -1.84
C SER A 30 6.02 -10.74 -1.14
N SER A 31 7.06 -11.11 -0.40
CA SER A 31 7.10 -12.35 0.39
C SER A 31 6.07 -12.33 1.52
N VAL A 32 5.91 -11.20 2.22
CA VAL A 32 4.85 -11.03 3.24
C VAL A 32 3.46 -11.26 2.65
N LEU A 33 3.20 -10.73 1.44
CA LEU A 33 1.90 -10.92 0.78
C LEU A 33 1.67 -12.39 0.36
N LEU A 34 2.71 -13.08 -0.10
CA LEU A 34 2.64 -14.51 -0.41
C LEU A 34 2.39 -15.34 0.85
N ASP A 35 3.04 -15.02 1.96
CA ASP A 35 2.81 -15.68 3.25
C ASP A 35 1.38 -15.47 3.75
N ALA A 36 0.84 -14.26 3.60
CA ALA A 36 -0.56 -13.98 3.91
C ALA A 36 -1.52 -14.80 3.02
N TYR A 37 -1.22 -14.92 1.72
CA TYR A 37 -1.96 -15.79 0.81
C TYR A 37 -1.91 -17.25 1.27
N GLU A 38 -0.72 -17.79 1.56
CA GLU A 38 -0.54 -19.18 1.99
C GLU A 38 -1.29 -19.49 3.28
N ASN A 39 -1.27 -18.57 4.23
CA ASN A 39 -1.90 -18.73 5.54
C ASN A 39 -3.35 -18.22 5.59
N LYS A 40 -3.96 -17.86 4.44
CA LYS A 40 -5.35 -17.35 4.32
C LYS A 40 -5.64 -16.13 5.21
N LYS A 41 -4.62 -15.29 5.44
CA LYS A 41 -4.74 -14.05 6.23
C LYS A 41 -5.40 -12.96 5.41
N ASN A 42 -6.06 -12.02 6.09
CA ASN A 42 -6.55 -10.81 5.46
C ASN A 42 -5.38 -9.84 5.22
N ILE A 43 -5.48 -9.08 4.14
CA ILE A 43 -4.58 -7.98 3.83
C ILE A 43 -5.43 -6.72 3.79
N PHE A 44 -5.26 -5.83 4.74
CA PHE A 44 -5.89 -4.53 4.74
C PHE A 44 -4.96 -3.52 4.07
N ILE A 45 -5.54 -2.53 3.40
CA ILE A 45 -4.76 -1.44 2.80
C ILE A 45 -5.46 -0.12 2.97
N CYS A 46 -4.71 0.94 3.32
CA CYS A 46 -5.24 2.26 3.54
C CYS A 46 -4.29 3.38 3.11
N GLY A 47 -4.85 4.55 2.89
CA GLY A 47 -4.15 5.79 2.54
C GLY A 47 -5.15 6.93 2.36
N ASN A 48 -4.68 8.14 2.17
CA ASN A 48 -5.52 9.34 1.98
C ASN A 48 -5.35 9.91 0.57
N GLY A 49 -6.37 10.55 0.01
CA GLY A 49 -6.29 11.23 -1.29
C GLY A 49 -5.80 10.33 -2.42
N GLY A 50 -4.69 10.70 -3.08
CA GLY A 50 -4.04 9.89 -4.12
C GLY A 50 -3.63 8.51 -3.60
N SER A 51 -3.12 8.42 -2.37
CA SER A 51 -2.80 7.15 -1.71
C SER A 51 -4.04 6.28 -1.45
N ALA A 52 -5.22 6.86 -1.25
CA ALA A 52 -6.48 6.10 -1.17
C ALA A 52 -6.83 5.48 -2.53
N SER A 53 -6.68 6.23 -3.61
CA SER A 53 -6.88 5.71 -4.98
C SER A 53 -5.91 4.56 -5.28
N THR A 54 -4.65 4.69 -4.87
CA THR A 54 -3.63 3.63 -4.98
C THR A 54 -4.02 2.38 -4.19
N ALA A 55 -4.55 2.55 -2.97
CA ALA A 55 -5.02 1.44 -2.12
C ALA A 55 -6.17 0.66 -2.77
N SER A 56 -7.18 1.37 -3.28
CA SER A 56 -8.32 0.77 -4.00
C SER A 56 -7.86 0.07 -5.28
N HIS A 57 -6.95 0.68 -6.05
CA HIS A 57 -6.40 0.08 -7.27
C HIS A 57 -5.62 -1.20 -6.94
N PHE A 58 -4.76 -1.19 -5.91
CA PHE A 58 -4.03 -2.38 -5.51
C PHE A 58 -4.97 -3.51 -5.10
N ALA A 59 -6.02 -3.21 -4.33
CA ALA A 59 -7.03 -4.21 -3.97
C ALA A 59 -7.74 -4.79 -5.19
N CYS A 60 -8.07 -3.97 -6.18
CA CYS A 60 -8.64 -4.41 -7.46
C CYS A 60 -7.68 -5.37 -8.20
N ASP A 61 -6.42 -4.97 -8.36
CA ASP A 61 -5.41 -5.73 -9.09
C ASP A 61 -5.11 -7.08 -8.43
N ILE A 62 -5.04 -7.13 -7.11
CA ILE A 62 -4.82 -8.39 -6.39
C ILE A 62 -6.07 -9.28 -6.43
N ASN A 63 -7.26 -8.71 -6.19
CA ASN A 63 -8.50 -9.49 -6.17
C ASN A 63 -8.87 -10.04 -7.57
N LYS A 64 -8.66 -9.25 -8.63
CA LYS A 64 -8.98 -9.64 -10.00
C LYS A 64 -7.74 -10.11 -10.77
N GLY A 65 -6.70 -9.30 -10.83
CA GLY A 65 -5.52 -9.55 -11.67
C GLY A 65 -4.71 -10.76 -11.21
N VAL A 66 -4.51 -10.93 -9.90
CA VAL A 66 -3.77 -12.08 -9.33
C VAL A 66 -4.71 -13.25 -9.08
N SER A 67 -5.83 -13.02 -8.40
CA SER A 67 -6.67 -14.10 -7.84
C SER A 67 -7.59 -14.76 -8.87
N TYR A 68 -7.88 -14.12 -10.02
CA TYR A 68 -8.76 -14.71 -11.04
C TYR A 68 -8.18 -16.02 -11.57
N GLY A 69 -9.01 -17.06 -11.60
CA GLY A 69 -8.62 -18.40 -12.04
C GLY A 69 -7.86 -19.25 -11.02
N LEU A 70 -7.57 -18.71 -9.81
CA LEU A 70 -7.00 -19.50 -8.72
C LEU A 70 -8.11 -20.06 -7.82
N ASP A 71 -7.96 -21.31 -7.37
CA ASP A 71 -8.87 -21.93 -6.38
C ASP A 71 -8.78 -21.22 -5.03
N LYS A 72 -7.57 -20.97 -4.58
CA LYS A 72 -7.27 -20.15 -3.40
C LYS A 72 -7.11 -18.70 -3.83
N ARG A 73 -7.70 -17.78 -3.10
CA ARG A 73 -7.71 -16.35 -3.45
C ARG A 73 -7.11 -15.52 -2.35
N PHE A 74 -6.49 -14.39 -2.72
CA PHE A 74 -6.14 -13.34 -1.77
C PHE A 74 -7.41 -12.79 -1.10
N LYS A 75 -7.24 -12.33 0.13
CA LYS A 75 -8.28 -11.64 0.91
C LYS A 75 -7.82 -10.21 1.18
N ILE A 76 -7.84 -9.37 0.15
CA ILE A 76 -7.44 -7.98 0.29
C ILE A 76 -8.65 -7.05 0.39
N ILE A 77 -8.62 -6.14 1.37
CA ILE A 77 -9.71 -5.25 1.75
C ILE A 77 -9.18 -3.82 1.81
N PRO A 78 -9.59 -2.93 0.90
CA PRO A 78 -9.25 -1.52 1.00
C PRO A 78 -10.16 -0.84 2.04
N LEU A 79 -9.55 -0.19 3.04
CA LEU A 79 -10.28 0.57 4.07
C LEU A 79 -10.72 1.96 3.56
N THR A 80 -10.45 2.25 2.29
CA THR A 80 -10.71 3.53 1.63
C THR A 80 -12.02 3.57 0.86
N ASP A 81 -12.68 2.42 0.64
CA ASP A 81 -13.80 2.32 -0.30
C ASP A 81 -15.17 2.54 0.35
N ASN A 82 -15.27 2.38 1.67
CA ASN A 82 -16.53 2.62 2.37
C ASN A 82 -16.67 4.08 2.80
N LEU A 83 -17.09 4.92 1.86
CA LEU A 83 -17.26 6.35 2.09
C LEU A 83 -18.22 6.66 3.26
N ALA A 84 -19.28 5.88 3.42
CA ALA A 84 -20.24 6.08 4.51
C ALA A 84 -19.57 5.87 5.88
N THR A 85 -18.80 4.81 6.03
CA THR A 85 -18.06 4.52 7.27
C THR A 85 -16.99 5.58 7.54
N ILE A 86 -16.21 5.98 6.53
CA ILE A 86 -15.19 7.03 6.65
C ILE A 86 -15.83 8.34 7.10
N SER A 87 -16.93 8.77 6.47
CA SER A 87 -17.61 10.02 6.79
C SER A 87 -18.24 9.98 8.18
N ALA A 88 -18.84 8.86 8.60
CA ALA A 88 -19.42 8.69 9.91
C ALA A 88 -18.35 8.82 11.02
N TYR A 89 -17.25 8.07 10.94
CA TYR A 89 -16.18 8.20 11.92
C TYR A 89 -15.50 9.57 11.89
N SER A 90 -15.38 10.20 10.72
CA SER A 90 -14.83 11.56 10.62
C SER A 90 -15.72 12.59 11.31
N ASN A 91 -17.05 12.46 11.20
CA ASN A 91 -18.02 13.39 11.78
C ASN A 91 -18.24 13.16 13.27
N ASP A 92 -18.39 11.89 13.69
CA ASP A 92 -18.86 11.55 15.03
C ASP A 92 -17.71 11.29 16.03
N VAL A 93 -16.50 10.97 15.52
CA VAL A 93 -15.34 10.65 16.36
C VAL A 93 -14.16 11.57 16.02
N ASN A 94 -13.37 11.23 15.02
CA ASN A 94 -12.24 12.01 14.51
C ASN A 94 -11.69 11.33 13.25
N TYR A 95 -11.20 12.13 12.30
CA TYR A 95 -10.57 11.63 11.07
C TYR A 95 -9.36 10.70 11.33
N ASP A 96 -8.66 10.87 12.44
CA ASP A 96 -7.51 10.04 12.81
C ASP A 96 -7.87 8.58 13.09
N PHE A 97 -9.13 8.23 13.27
CA PHE A 97 -9.59 6.90 13.64
C PHE A 97 -10.28 6.14 12.51
N ILE A 98 -10.48 6.76 11.34
CA ILE A 98 -11.26 6.19 10.22
C ILE A 98 -10.79 4.81 9.76
N PHE A 99 -9.49 4.53 9.79
CA PHE A 99 -8.93 3.23 9.40
C PHE A 99 -8.84 2.28 10.60
N LEU A 100 -8.41 2.78 11.75
CA LEU A 100 -8.31 2.00 12.99
C LEU A 100 -9.66 1.36 13.37
N GLU A 101 -10.74 2.13 13.36
CA GLU A 101 -12.03 1.60 13.78
C GLU A 101 -12.63 0.64 12.75
N GLN A 102 -12.31 0.81 11.46
CA GLN A 102 -12.71 -0.16 10.45
C GLN A 102 -11.96 -1.49 10.61
N ILE A 103 -10.64 -1.45 10.79
CA ILE A 103 -9.83 -2.67 10.87
C ILE A 103 -10.19 -3.52 12.09
N LYS A 104 -10.51 -2.92 13.22
CA LYS A 104 -10.95 -3.61 14.44
C LYS A 104 -12.12 -4.58 14.22
N ASN A 105 -13.00 -4.30 13.25
CA ASN A 105 -14.16 -5.13 12.96
C ASN A 105 -13.81 -6.48 12.28
N PHE A 106 -12.65 -6.56 11.62
CA PHE A 106 -12.32 -7.69 10.73
C PHE A 106 -10.97 -8.34 11.06
N TYR A 107 -10.16 -7.67 11.87
CA TYR A 107 -8.79 -8.06 12.17
C TYR A 107 -8.69 -9.37 12.96
N ASN A 108 -7.71 -10.18 12.58
CA ASN A 108 -7.28 -11.36 13.33
C ASN A 108 -5.74 -11.35 13.44
N PRO A 109 -5.15 -11.91 14.51
CA PRO A 109 -3.70 -12.04 14.65
C PRO A 109 -3.05 -12.69 13.42
N GLY A 110 -1.96 -12.10 12.96
CA GLY A 110 -1.27 -12.51 11.74
C GLY A 110 -1.81 -11.91 10.44
N ASP A 111 -2.88 -11.11 10.48
CA ASP A 111 -3.32 -10.33 9.32
C ASP A 111 -2.30 -9.24 8.97
N VAL A 112 -2.34 -8.77 7.73
CA VAL A 112 -1.41 -7.78 7.19
C VAL A 112 -2.11 -6.43 7.01
N LEU A 113 -1.43 -5.32 7.35
CA LEU A 113 -1.86 -3.97 7.00
C LEU A 113 -0.80 -3.27 6.15
N ILE A 114 -1.20 -2.77 4.99
CA ILE A 114 -0.41 -1.88 4.15
C ILE A 114 -0.89 -0.44 4.38
N GLY A 115 -0.02 0.41 4.91
CA GLY A 115 -0.27 1.84 5.05
C GLY A 115 0.45 2.63 3.97
N ILE A 116 -0.27 3.47 3.22
CA ILE A 116 0.31 4.34 2.19
C ILE A 116 0.23 5.79 2.65
N SER A 117 1.37 6.47 2.76
CA SER A 117 1.45 7.89 3.08
C SER A 117 2.69 8.51 2.45
N GLY A 118 2.52 9.39 1.47
CA GLY A 118 3.64 10.09 0.84
C GLY A 118 4.54 10.80 1.85
N SER A 119 3.96 11.54 2.82
CA SER A 119 4.70 12.19 3.89
C SER A 119 5.21 11.22 4.98
N GLY A 120 4.59 10.04 5.08
CA GLY A 120 4.83 9.09 6.17
C GLY A 120 4.30 9.53 7.54
N ASN A 121 3.44 10.57 7.61
CA ASN A 121 3.01 11.17 8.88
C ASN A 121 1.48 11.31 9.02
N SER A 122 0.70 10.61 8.22
CA SER A 122 -0.77 10.62 8.31
C SER A 122 -1.23 9.88 9.56
N MET A 123 -1.83 10.59 10.54
CA MET A 123 -2.18 10.04 11.85
C MET A 123 -3.17 8.87 11.77
N ASN A 124 -4.15 8.93 10.87
CA ASN A 124 -5.10 7.82 10.67
C ASN A 124 -4.42 6.54 10.17
N VAL A 125 -3.41 6.65 9.31
CA VAL A 125 -2.60 5.52 8.87
C VAL A 125 -1.72 5.01 10.00
N LEU A 126 -1.04 5.91 10.73
CA LEU A 126 -0.15 5.55 11.85
C LEU A 126 -0.91 4.80 12.96
N LYS A 127 -2.07 5.29 13.38
CA LYS A 127 -2.90 4.62 14.42
C LYS A 127 -3.31 3.19 14.01
N ALA A 128 -3.64 2.97 12.74
CA ALA A 128 -3.97 1.65 12.25
C ALA A 128 -2.74 0.72 12.21
N ILE A 129 -1.58 1.22 11.81
CA ILE A 129 -0.30 0.48 11.83
C ILE A 129 0.11 0.12 13.27
N GLU A 130 0.05 1.06 14.19
CA GLU A 130 0.38 0.84 15.60
C GLU A 130 -0.53 -0.25 16.21
N PHE A 131 -1.84 -0.18 15.95
CA PHE A 131 -2.79 -1.21 16.39
C PHE A 131 -2.42 -2.61 15.88
N VAL A 132 -2.08 -2.75 14.60
CA VAL A 132 -1.72 -4.05 14.01
C VAL A 132 -0.42 -4.59 14.60
N ASN A 133 0.58 -3.71 14.83
CA ASN A 133 1.82 -4.08 15.48
C ASN A 133 1.61 -4.59 16.91
N GLU A 134 0.71 -3.95 17.67
CA GLU A 134 0.39 -4.31 19.07
C GLU A 134 -0.43 -5.60 19.18
N ASN A 135 -1.06 -6.05 18.09
CA ASN A 135 -1.97 -7.20 18.06
C ASN A 135 -1.46 -8.37 17.19
N GLU A 136 -0.14 -8.57 17.13
CA GLU A 136 0.50 -9.73 16.47
C GLU A 136 0.26 -9.77 14.95
N GLY A 137 0.07 -8.63 14.30
CA GLY A 137 -0.05 -8.52 12.85
C GLY A 137 1.26 -8.16 12.16
N VAL A 138 1.20 -8.08 10.84
CA VAL A 138 2.32 -7.69 10.00
C VAL A 138 2.02 -6.36 9.32
N THR A 139 2.98 -5.43 9.34
CA THR A 139 2.79 -4.09 8.79
C THR A 139 3.77 -3.75 7.69
N ILE A 140 3.26 -3.12 6.64
CA ILE A 140 4.02 -2.62 5.49
C ILE A 140 3.73 -1.14 5.31
N GLY A 141 4.77 -0.28 5.27
CA GLY A 141 4.65 1.14 5.00
C GLY A 141 5.15 1.48 3.58
N TRP A 142 4.31 2.15 2.77
CA TRP A 142 4.74 2.77 1.52
C TRP A 142 4.82 4.28 1.70
N THR A 143 6.02 4.84 1.49
CA THR A 143 6.31 6.22 1.85
C THR A 143 7.07 6.97 0.75
N GLY A 144 7.00 8.29 0.79
CA GLY A 144 7.85 9.22 0.05
C GLY A 144 8.78 9.98 0.97
N PHE A 145 9.34 11.07 0.50
CA PHE A 145 10.27 11.92 1.26
C PHE A 145 11.33 11.08 1.99
N LYS A 146 11.56 11.34 3.24
CA LYS A 146 12.48 10.58 4.10
C LYS A 146 11.81 9.39 4.80
N GLY A 147 10.54 9.12 4.50
CA GLY A 147 9.79 8.00 5.07
C GLY A 147 8.87 8.36 6.22
N GLY A 148 9.18 9.44 6.97
CA GLY A 148 8.42 9.85 8.14
C GLY A 148 8.26 8.76 9.20
N LYS A 149 7.32 8.96 10.11
CA LYS A 149 7.04 8.02 11.20
C LYS A 149 6.60 6.65 10.70
N LEU A 150 5.86 6.59 9.59
CA LEU A 150 5.36 5.34 9.03
C LEU A 150 6.50 4.36 8.68
N LYS A 151 7.60 4.87 8.11
CA LYS A 151 8.78 4.04 7.81
C LYS A 151 9.43 3.49 9.08
N GLU A 152 9.42 4.27 10.18
CA GLU A 152 10.04 3.87 11.44
C GLU A 152 9.24 2.81 12.19
N VAL A 153 7.90 2.89 12.15
CA VAL A 153 7.02 1.99 12.92
C VAL A 153 6.56 0.76 12.16
N SER A 154 6.64 0.76 10.82
CA SER A 154 6.29 -0.41 10.02
C SER A 154 7.39 -1.47 10.07
N GLN A 155 7.00 -2.75 10.15
CA GLN A 155 7.94 -3.87 10.17
C GLN A 155 8.68 -4.02 8.82
N PHE A 156 7.99 -3.72 7.73
CA PHE A 156 8.54 -3.66 6.37
C PHE A 156 8.20 -2.31 5.74
N SER A 157 9.05 -1.80 4.88
CA SER A 157 8.74 -0.52 4.21
C SER A 157 9.36 -0.41 2.83
N ILE A 158 8.66 0.29 1.92
CA ILE A 158 9.21 0.75 0.64
C ILE A 158 9.15 2.27 0.64
N ASN A 159 10.32 2.90 0.47
CA ASN A 159 10.41 4.36 0.46
C ASN A 159 10.85 4.86 -0.91
N ALA A 160 10.04 5.71 -1.56
CA ALA A 160 10.40 6.40 -2.79
C ALA A 160 11.57 7.39 -2.63
N ASN A 161 11.87 7.82 -1.41
CA ASN A 161 12.99 8.70 -1.02
C ASN A 161 13.20 9.90 -1.97
N ILE A 162 12.12 10.57 -2.31
CA ILE A 162 12.09 11.78 -3.14
C ILE A 162 11.28 12.86 -2.45
N ASP A 163 11.78 14.08 -2.41
CA ASP A 163 11.08 15.25 -1.86
C ASP A 163 10.13 15.86 -2.91
N ASP A 164 9.15 15.03 -3.34
CA ASP A 164 8.16 15.37 -4.36
C ASP A 164 6.96 14.42 -4.18
N MET A 165 5.80 14.99 -3.82
CA MET A 165 4.59 14.20 -3.51
C MET A 165 4.08 13.44 -4.72
N GLN A 166 3.99 14.10 -5.89
CA GLN A 166 3.44 13.51 -7.10
C GLN A 166 4.30 12.35 -7.60
N ILE A 167 5.63 12.51 -7.57
CA ILE A 167 6.55 11.43 -7.93
C ILE A 167 6.46 10.28 -6.90
N SER A 168 6.29 10.57 -5.61
CA SER A 168 6.06 9.52 -4.60
C SER A 168 4.80 8.71 -4.90
N GLU A 169 3.71 9.37 -5.28
CA GLU A 169 2.45 8.72 -5.66
C GLU A 169 2.59 7.89 -6.94
N ASP A 170 3.32 8.39 -7.96
CA ASP A 170 3.63 7.64 -9.19
C ASP A 170 4.45 6.37 -8.90
N ILE A 171 5.43 6.46 -7.99
CA ILE A 171 6.18 5.30 -7.52
C ILE A 171 5.25 4.28 -6.83
N HIS A 172 4.37 4.74 -5.94
CA HIS A 172 3.42 3.84 -5.28
C HIS A 172 2.49 3.16 -6.28
N MET A 173 2.02 3.87 -7.31
CA MET A 173 1.22 3.27 -8.39
C MET A 173 2.03 2.27 -9.22
N THR A 174 3.30 2.54 -9.48
CA THR A 174 4.20 1.59 -10.14
C THR A 174 4.38 0.31 -9.31
N LEU A 175 4.48 0.44 -7.97
CA LEU A 175 4.56 -0.71 -7.07
C LEU A 175 3.29 -1.58 -7.13
N VAL A 176 2.10 -0.99 -7.29
CA VAL A 176 0.83 -1.73 -7.49
C VAL A 176 0.97 -2.73 -8.63
N HIS A 177 1.30 -2.24 -9.82
CA HIS A 177 1.40 -3.08 -11.02
C HIS A 177 2.57 -4.06 -10.96
N LEU A 178 3.72 -3.63 -10.42
CA LEU A 178 4.89 -4.48 -10.26
C LEU A 178 4.58 -5.67 -9.34
N MET A 179 4.00 -5.41 -8.16
CA MET A 179 3.63 -6.46 -7.22
C MET A 179 2.56 -7.39 -7.78
N MET A 180 1.55 -6.86 -8.49
CA MET A 180 0.58 -7.69 -9.17
C MET A 180 1.26 -8.69 -10.11
N LYS A 181 2.18 -8.24 -10.96
CA LYS A 181 2.92 -9.11 -11.89
C LYS A 181 3.80 -10.13 -11.16
N VAL A 182 4.53 -9.70 -10.14
CA VAL A 182 5.40 -10.58 -9.33
C VAL A 182 4.59 -11.68 -8.66
N LEU A 183 3.49 -11.33 -7.98
CA LEU A 183 2.62 -12.28 -7.28
C LEU A 183 1.94 -13.23 -8.29
N ARG A 184 1.43 -12.71 -9.40
CA ARG A 184 0.81 -13.52 -10.45
C ARG A 184 1.80 -14.54 -11.00
N LYS A 185 2.98 -14.10 -11.41
CA LYS A 185 4.04 -14.99 -11.95
C LYS A 185 4.43 -16.07 -10.95
N LYS A 186 4.56 -15.71 -9.68
CA LYS A 186 4.94 -16.65 -8.62
C LYS A 186 3.90 -17.76 -8.43
N LEU A 187 2.61 -17.43 -8.55
CA LEU A 187 1.51 -18.37 -8.29
C LEU A 187 1.09 -19.17 -9.53
N THR A 188 1.27 -18.62 -10.73
CA THR A 188 0.76 -19.23 -11.99
C THR A 188 1.85 -19.58 -12.99
N GLY A 189 3.07 -19.10 -12.79
CA GLY A 189 4.16 -19.20 -13.76
C GLY A 189 4.08 -18.19 -14.93
N SER A 190 2.99 -17.39 -15.04
CA SER A 190 2.79 -16.38 -16.09
C SER A 190 2.59 -14.99 -15.48
N GLU A 191 3.05 -13.95 -16.17
CA GLU A 191 2.77 -12.55 -15.85
C GLU A 191 1.45 -12.07 -16.46
N ASP A 192 0.92 -12.79 -17.45
CA ASP A 192 -0.33 -12.48 -18.12
C ASP A 192 -1.52 -12.97 -17.30
N TYR A 193 -2.57 -12.15 -17.22
CA TYR A 193 -3.77 -12.44 -16.42
C TYR A 193 -5.06 -12.54 -17.26
N ILE A 194 -4.92 -12.56 -18.57
CA ILE A 194 -5.97 -12.83 -19.57
C ILE A 194 -5.38 -13.79 -20.62
#